data_a923b92d028c76316b75f60e136f6574
#
_entry.id   a923b92d028c76316b75f60e136f6574
#
_cell.length_a   1.000
_cell.length_b   1.000
_cell.length_c   1.000
_cell.angle_alpha   90.00
_cell.angle_beta   90.00
_cell.angle_gamma   90.00
#
_symmetry.space_group_name_H-M   'P 1'
#
loop_
_entity.id
_entity.type
_entity.pdbx_description
1 polymer ?
#
loop_
_entity_poly.entity_id
_entity_poly.type
_entity_poly.pdbx_seq_one_letter_code
_entity_poly.pdbx_strand_id
1 'polypeptide(L)'
;MARVLVVTSSPLFVDGGHLVIARALVQALRERGHEATLRTTPQNRFGRQGAAYLATWLTDLTCDETGWQVDTVISMRYPSYAVRHPDHVCWLNHTMREYYDLWPQLSSGLSPQNRVKESVRKTLIHTADRWLLRRNVRRVFAQSTTIQQRLASDLGVSSEVLYPPAPPRDYRCASYEPYIFAVSRLAPLKRLDLLVDALALPASGGARCVIAGDGSELDRLRRKVGMLGLESRVSLIGRIDDLTLVDHLARCRAVCFVPRAEDFGLVTVEAFASGKAVITCRDSGGPAELVDDGVNGFVVEPTPEAVAGAIGQVMRDQALAERLGAAALATGARQSWDAAVSRLLR
;
A
#
# COMPACT_ATOMS: atom_id res chain seq x y z
N MET A 1 -14.73 3.36 26.60
CA MET A 1 -13.66 4.30 26.22
C MET A 1 -12.35 3.62 26.56
N ALA A 2 -11.41 3.53 25.61
CA ALA A 2 -10.10 2.91 25.83
C ALA A 2 -9.00 3.87 25.32
N ARG A 3 -7.81 3.79 25.92
CA ARG A 3 -6.61 4.51 25.49
C ARG A 3 -5.80 3.60 24.57
N VAL A 4 -5.77 3.93 23.30
CA VAL A 4 -5.19 3.11 22.24
C VAL A 4 -3.96 3.78 21.63
N LEU A 5 -2.85 3.09 21.61
CA LEU A 5 -1.63 3.55 20.99
C LEU A 5 -1.41 2.85 19.66
N VAL A 6 -1.48 3.59 18.56
CA VAL A 6 -1.10 3.10 17.22
C VAL A 6 0.39 3.29 17.04
N VAL A 7 1.11 2.21 16.72
CA VAL A 7 2.57 2.23 16.56
C VAL A 7 2.94 1.82 15.15
N THR A 8 3.68 2.68 14.46
CA THR A 8 4.27 2.35 13.16
C THR A 8 5.74 2.77 13.14
N SER A 9 6.48 2.34 12.14
CA SER A 9 7.82 2.84 11.90
C SER A 9 7.87 3.68 10.63
N SER A 10 8.75 4.64 10.56
CA SER A 10 8.97 5.40 9.33
C SER A 10 10.45 5.72 9.15
N PRO A 11 11.00 5.56 7.93
CA PRO A 11 12.28 6.16 7.59
C PRO A 11 12.17 7.68 7.67
N LEU A 12 13.29 8.35 7.95
CA LEU A 12 13.34 9.81 7.97
C LEU A 12 12.94 10.39 6.60
N PHE A 13 12.15 11.45 6.61
CA PHE A 13 11.69 12.19 5.41
C PHE A 13 10.83 11.37 4.43
N VAL A 14 10.30 10.21 4.84
CA VAL A 14 9.40 9.40 4.02
C VAL A 14 7.98 9.50 4.57
N ASP A 15 7.11 10.12 3.79
CA ASP A 15 5.66 10.10 4.01
C ASP A 15 5.03 9.16 2.97
N GLY A 16 4.46 8.06 3.43
CA GLY A 16 3.94 7.00 2.55
C GLY A 16 2.60 6.44 3.04
N GLY A 17 1.98 5.60 2.22
CA GLY A 17 0.66 5.02 2.49
C GLY A 17 0.52 4.39 3.88
N HIS A 18 1.59 3.86 4.46
CA HIS A 18 1.57 3.30 5.82
C HIS A 18 1.27 4.36 6.90
N LEU A 19 1.79 5.58 6.76
CA LEU A 19 1.47 6.69 7.68
C LEU A 19 0.05 7.21 7.45
N VAL A 20 -0.40 7.23 6.20
CA VAL A 20 -1.78 7.59 5.87
C VAL A 20 -2.77 6.63 6.55
N ILE A 21 -2.55 5.32 6.45
CA ILE A 21 -3.40 4.32 7.11
C ILE A 21 -3.32 4.43 8.64
N ALA A 22 -2.12 4.67 9.20
CA ALA A 22 -1.95 4.81 10.66
C ALA A 22 -2.69 6.05 11.20
N ARG A 23 -2.60 7.19 10.51
CA ARG A 23 -3.33 8.41 10.88
C ARG A 23 -4.85 8.23 10.75
N ALA A 24 -5.29 7.57 9.68
CA ALA A 24 -6.70 7.26 9.47
C ALA A 24 -7.26 6.33 10.58
N LEU A 25 -6.48 5.33 11.01
CA LEU A 25 -6.85 4.49 12.15
C LEU A 25 -6.99 5.29 13.44
N VAL A 26 -6.04 6.19 13.74
CA VAL A 26 -6.12 7.06 14.93
C VAL A 26 -7.37 7.95 14.87
N GLN A 27 -7.67 8.52 13.71
CA GLN A 27 -8.88 9.33 13.52
C GLN A 27 -10.14 8.49 13.76
N ALA A 28 -10.24 7.32 13.17
CA ALA A 28 -11.37 6.42 13.32
C ALA A 28 -11.58 5.94 14.78
N LEU A 29 -10.49 5.70 15.51
CA LEU A 29 -10.55 5.40 16.95
C LEU A 29 -11.12 6.56 17.76
N ARG A 30 -10.68 7.80 17.48
CA ARG A 30 -11.18 9.01 18.15
C ARG A 30 -12.65 9.29 17.84
N GLU A 31 -13.06 9.12 16.60
CA GLU A 31 -14.48 9.28 16.18
C GLU A 31 -15.41 8.30 16.90
N ARG A 32 -14.87 7.17 17.39
CA ARG A 32 -15.59 6.18 18.20
C ARG A 32 -15.48 6.42 19.71
N GLY A 33 -14.92 7.55 20.11
CA GLY A 33 -14.83 7.93 21.53
C GLY A 33 -13.68 7.28 22.29
N HIS A 34 -12.69 6.69 21.60
CA HIS A 34 -11.45 6.24 22.22
C HIS A 34 -10.44 7.39 22.30
N GLU A 35 -9.59 7.38 23.28
CA GLU A 35 -8.39 8.23 23.31
C GLU A 35 -7.31 7.52 22.51
N ALA A 36 -6.89 8.09 21.38
CA ALA A 36 -5.93 7.44 20.51
C ALA A 36 -4.82 8.38 20.02
N THR A 37 -3.60 7.88 19.91
CA THR A 37 -2.46 8.62 19.39
C THR A 37 -1.55 7.74 18.54
N LEU A 38 -0.75 8.39 17.67
CA LEU A 38 0.25 7.73 16.83
C LEU A 38 1.65 7.91 17.41
N ARG A 39 2.37 6.80 17.57
CA ARG A 39 3.79 6.81 17.90
C ARG A 39 4.59 6.19 16.76
N THR A 40 5.66 6.86 16.33
CA THR A 40 6.60 6.30 15.36
C THR A 40 7.83 5.74 16.07
N THR A 41 8.21 4.50 15.70
CA THR A 41 9.46 3.89 16.13
C THR A 41 10.52 4.04 15.05
N PRO A 42 11.82 4.00 15.41
CA PRO A 42 12.87 4.18 14.42
C PRO A 42 12.89 3.04 13.40
N GLN A 43 13.02 3.39 12.13
CA GLN A 43 13.41 2.48 11.07
C GLN A 43 14.80 2.89 10.60
N ASN A 44 15.82 2.20 11.07
CA ASN A 44 17.18 2.50 10.75
C ASN A 44 17.51 2.17 9.29
N ARG A 45 18.60 2.77 8.77
CA ARG A 45 19.13 2.45 7.45
C ARG A 45 19.41 0.95 7.30
N PHE A 46 19.44 0.49 6.06
CA PHE A 46 19.83 -0.88 5.73
C PHE A 46 21.17 -1.26 6.42
N GLY A 47 21.22 -2.45 6.98
CA GLY A 47 22.37 -2.92 7.76
C GLY A 47 22.31 -2.60 9.27
N ARG A 48 21.34 -1.81 9.74
CA ARG A 48 21.16 -1.44 11.16
C ARG A 48 19.84 -1.96 11.77
N GLN A 49 19.30 -3.05 11.23
CA GLN A 49 18.01 -3.61 11.65
C GLN A 49 17.98 -4.03 13.11
N GLY A 50 19.06 -4.69 13.60
CA GLY A 50 19.14 -5.10 15.00
C GLY A 50 19.00 -3.92 15.97
N ALA A 51 19.59 -2.76 15.64
CA ALA A 51 19.42 -1.55 16.45
C ALA A 51 17.97 -1.04 16.42
N ALA A 52 17.25 -1.16 15.29
CA ALA A 52 15.84 -0.76 15.20
C ALA A 52 14.95 -1.67 16.04
N TYR A 53 15.16 -3.00 16.01
CA TYR A 53 14.45 -3.93 16.89
C TYR A 53 14.70 -3.63 18.36
N LEU A 54 15.97 -3.46 18.75
CA LEU A 54 16.33 -3.20 20.13
C LEU A 54 15.76 -1.87 20.64
N ALA A 55 15.87 -0.81 19.87
CA ALA A 55 15.29 0.49 20.23
C ALA A 55 13.78 0.40 20.39
N THR A 56 13.09 -0.30 19.48
CA THR A 56 11.64 -0.52 19.57
C THR A 56 11.26 -1.38 20.77
N TRP A 57 12.00 -2.46 21.03
CA TRP A 57 11.79 -3.35 22.17
C TRP A 57 11.96 -2.66 23.52
N LEU A 58 12.94 -1.74 23.63
CA LEU A 58 13.23 -1.00 24.86
C LEU A 58 12.33 0.22 25.08
N THR A 59 11.49 0.59 24.09
CA THR A 59 10.55 1.69 24.26
C THR A 59 9.41 1.23 25.17
N ASP A 60 9.27 1.90 26.31
CA ASP A 60 8.13 1.70 27.21
C ASP A 60 6.91 2.45 26.66
N LEU A 61 5.83 1.71 26.47
CA LEU A 61 4.56 2.20 25.95
C LEU A 61 3.39 1.78 26.84
N THR A 62 3.66 1.40 28.10
CA THR A 62 2.64 0.93 29.03
C THR A 62 1.86 2.06 29.68
N CYS A 63 2.48 3.21 29.84
CA CYS A 63 1.84 4.42 30.41
C CYS A 63 2.38 5.70 29.77
N ASP A 64 1.66 6.79 29.97
CA ASP A 64 2.14 8.14 29.63
C ASP A 64 3.00 8.73 30.77
N GLU A 65 3.47 9.97 30.58
CA GLU A 65 4.31 10.68 31.57
C GLU A 65 3.62 10.95 32.91
N THR A 66 2.28 10.87 32.95
CA THR A 66 1.48 11.04 34.17
C THR A 66 1.18 9.73 34.88
N GLY A 67 1.64 8.59 34.32
CA GLY A 67 1.37 7.25 34.85
C GLY A 67 0.02 6.67 34.43
N TRP A 68 -0.72 7.32 33.53
CA TRP A 68 -1.96 6.78 33.00
C TRP A 68 -1.67 5.68 31.98
N GLN A 69 -2.30 4.53 32.20
CA GLN A 69 -2.02 3.33 31.42
C GLN A 69 -2.61 3.38 30.01
N VAL A 70 -1.87 2.80 29.07
CA VAL A 70 -2.34 2.47 27.73
C VAL A 70 -3.09 1.14 27.82
N ASP A 71 -4.31 1.07 27.29
CA ASP A 71 -5.12 -0.16 27.33
C ASP A 71 -4.73 -1.13 26.23
N THR A 72 -4.47 -0.63 25.01
CA THR A 72 -4.17 -1.47 23.83
C THR A 72 -3.11 -0.80 22.94
N VAL A 73 -2.18 -1.60 22.46
CA VAL A 73 -1.23 -1.21 21.41
C VAL A 73 -1.58 -1.89 20.08
N ILE A 74 -1.67 -1.09 18.99
CA ILE A 74 -1.84 -1.59 17.63
C ILE A 74 -0.59 -1.27 16.82
N SER A 75 0.23 -2.28 16.53
CA SER A 75 1.42 -2.12 15.68
C SER A 75 1.12 -2.42 14.22
N MET A 76 1.85 -1.81 13.26
CA MET A 76 1.45 -1.86 11.85
C MET A 76 2.52 -2.38 10.88
N ARG A 77 3.78 -2.31 11.17
CA ARG A 77 4.86 -2.74 10.25
C ARG A 77 6.16 -3.01 10.97
N TYR A 78 7.12 -3.58 10.25
CA TYR A 78 8.52 -3.72 10.70
C TYR A 78 9.11 -2.36 11.14
N PRO A 79 9.80 -2.26 12.29
CA PRO A 79 9.87 -3.24 13.37
C PRO A 79 8.88 -2.95 14.52
N SER A 80 7.80 -2.18 14.27
CA SER A 80 6.90 -1.68 15.34
C SER A 80 6.25 -2.78 16.16
N TYR A 81 6.10 -3.99 15.62
CA TYR A 81 5.60 -5.15 16.38
C TYR A 81 6.61 -5.69 17.42
N ALA A 82 7.79 -5.10 17.53
CA ALA A 82 8.72 -5.39 18.62
C ALA A 82 8.41 -4.63 19.93
N VAL A 83 7.48 -3.67 19.95
CA VAL A 83 7.05 -3.01 21.20
C VAL A 83 6.46 -4.02 22.16
N ARG A 84 6.63 -3.79 23.47
CA ARG A 84 6.11 -4.67 24.51
C ARG A 84 4.85 -4.06 25.13
N HIS A 85 3.76 -4.81 25.12
CA HIS A 85 2.53 -4.42 25.77
C HIS A 85 1.68 -5.68 26.05
N PRO A 86 0.98 -5.79 27.20
CA PRO A 86 0.17 -6.95 27.53
C PRO A 86 -1.00 -7.16 26.56
N ASP A 87 -1.64 -6.09 26.09
CA ASP A 87 -2.65 -6.13 25.04
C ASP A 87 -2.11 -5.54 23.74
N HIS A 88 -1.41 -6.37 22.96
CA HIS A 88 -0.77 -5.99 21.71
C HIS A 88 -1.39 -6.70 20.51
N VAL A 89 -1.93 -5.93 19.60
CA VAL A 89 -2.48 -6.38 18.31
C VAL A 89 -1.57 -5.87 17.19
N CYS A 90 -1.25 -6.73 16.22
CA CYS A 90 -0.52 -6.31 15.03
C CYS A 90 -1.45 -6.29 13.81
N TRP A 91 -1.61 -5.14 13.18
CA TRP A 91 -2.28 -4.99 11.89
C TRP A 91 -1.23 -4.79 10.80
N LEU A 92 -0.63 -5.88 10.37
CA LEU A 92 0.59 -5.87 9.58
C LEU A 92 0.39 -5.35 8.17
N ASN A 93 1.14 -4.31 7.83
CA ASN A 93 1.28 -3.76 6.48
C ASN A 93 2.34 -4.52 5.68
N HIS A 94 3.54 -4.70 6.22
CA HIS A 94 4.61 -5.52 5.64
C HIS A 94 5.73 -5.82 6.64
N THR A 95 6.46 -6.88 6.39
CA THR A 95 7.77 -7.19 6.98
C THR A 95 8.87 -6.41 6.25
N MET A 96 10.14 -6.70 6.53
CA MET A 96 11.26 -6.12 5.78
C MET A 96 11.49 -6.88 4.47
N ARG A 97 10.76 -6.48 3.41
CA ARG A 97 10.63 -7.20 2.12
C ARG A 97 11.95 -7.63 1.49
N GLU A 98 13.02 -6.87 1.67
CA GLU A 98 14.36 -7.17 1.15
C GLU A 98 14.91 -8.51 1.66
N TYR A 99 14.47 -8.96 2.84
CA TYR A 99 14.84 -10.25 3.40
C TYR A 99 13.76 -11.33 3.22
N TYR A 100 12.66 -11.00 2.54
CA TYR A 100 11.55 -11.91 2.24
C TYR A 100 11.35 -12.04 0.73
N ASP A 101 10.27 -11.55 0.19
CA ASP A 101 9.88 -11.69 -1.22
C ASP A 101 10.84 -10.98 -2.20
N LEU A 102 11.55 -9.95 -1.78
CA LEU A 102 12.56 -9.27 -2.58
C LEU A 102 14.00 -9.81 -2.40
N TRP A 103 14.18 -10.89 -1.62
CA TRP A 103 15.49 -11.49 -1.40
C TRP A 103 16.22 -11.92 -2.69
N PRO A 104 15.57 -12.50 -3.70
CA PRO A 104 16.25 -12.85 -4.95
C PRO A 104 16.88 -11.63 -5.63
N GLN A 105 16.17 -10.51 -5.67
CA GLN A 105 16.65 -9.26 -6.27
C GLN A 105 17.82 -8.67 -5.46
N LEU A 106 17.69 -8.61 -4.13
CA LEU A 106 18.76 -8.14 -3.26
C LEU A 106 20.01 -9.01 -3.41
N SER A 107 19.86 -10.33 -3.32
CA SER A 107 20.98 -11.26 -3.27
C SER A 107 21.74 -11.37 -4.60
N SER A 108 21.07 -11.16 -5.74
CA SER A 108 21.71 -11.21 -7.06
C SER A 108 22.74 -10.10 -7.28
N GLY A 109 22.57 -8.94 -6.62
CA GLY A 109 23.52 -7.82 -6.71
C GLY A 109 24.67 -7.86 -5.68
N LEU A 110 24.75 -8.89 -4.82
CA LEU A 110 25.74 -8.96 -3.76
C LEU A 110 26.97 -9.77 -4.16
N SER A 111 28.16 -9.34 -3.71
CA SER A 111 29.36 -10.17 -3.74
C SER A 111 29.19 -11.44 -2.89
N PRO A 112 29.93 -12.54 -3.14
CA PRO A 112 29.80 -13.79 -2.38
C PRO A 112 29.92 -13.59 -0.85
N GLN A 113 30.86 -12.78 -0.39
CA GLN A 113 31.04 -12.48 1.04
C GLN A 113 29.84 -11.72 1.62
N ASN A 114 29.34 -10.70 0.91
CA ASN A 114 28.18 -9.95 1.35
C ASN A 114 26.91 -10.81 1.31
N ARG A 115 26.79 -11.73 0.36
CA ARG A 115 25.66 -12.67 0.28
C ARG A 115 25.61 -13.58 1.52
N VAL A 116 26.76 -14.13 1.96
CA VAL A 116 26.83 -14.92 3.20
C VAL A 116 26.41 -14.08 4.40
N LYS A 117 26.98 -12.89 4.56
CA LYS A 117 26.65 -11.96 5.65
C LYS A 117 25.16 -11.61 5.68
N GLU A 118 24.57 -11.29 4.53
CA GLU A 118 23.16 -10.91 4.44
C GLU A 118 22.24 -12.15 4.60
N SER A 119 22.67 -13.37 4.23
CA SER A 119 21.95 -14.60 4.51
C SER A 119 21.87 -14.89 6.00
N VAL A 120 22.98 -14.70 6.75
CA VAL A 120 22.96 -14.82 8.22
C VAL A 120 21.99 -13.79 8.81
N ARG A 121 22.06 -12.54 8.36
CA ARG A 121 21.16 -11.48 8.81
C ARG A 121 19.70 -11.82 8.51
N LYS A 122 19.39 -12.35 7.30
CA LYS A 122 18.07 -12.84 6.93
C LYS A 122 17.55 -13.85 7.94
N THR A 123 18.35 -14.86 8.28
CA THR A 123 17.98 -15.90 9.25
C THR A 123 17.68 -15.30 10.64
N LEU A 124 18.50 -14.35 11.09
CA LEU A 124 18.27 -13.68 12.38
C LEU A 124 16.97 -12.84 12.37
N ILE A 125 16.71 -12.12 11.28
CA ILE A 125 15.47 -11.35 11.10
C ILE A 125 14.26 -12.28 11.11
N HIS A 126 14.27 -13.36 10.32
CA HIS A 126 13.17 -14.34 10.29
C HIS A 126 12.90 -14.96 11.66
N THR A 127 13.97 -15.27 12.41
CA THR A 127 13.84 -15.82 13.76
C THR A 127 13.23 -14.81 14.72
N ALA A 128 13.70 -13.55 14.67
CA ALA A 128 13.18 -12.47 15.50
C ALA A 128 11.70 -12.17 15.16
N ASP A 129 11.37 -12.02 13.88
CA ASP A 129 9.99 -11.74 13.44
C ASP A 129 9.04 -12.88 13.83
N ARG A 130 9.45 -14.14 13.61
CA ARG A 130 8.66 -15.30 14.02
C ARG A 130 8.40 -15.31 15.52
N TRP A 131 9.42 -15.03 16.33
CA TRP A 131 9.29 -15.01 17.77
C TRP A 131 8.40 -13.84 18.23
N LEU A 132 8.63 -12.64 17.72
CA LEU A 132 7.86 -11.43 18.06
C LEU A 132 6.37 -11.60 17.71
N LEU A 133 6.07 -12.00 16.47
CA LEU A 133 4.68 -12.12 16.02
C LEU A 133 3.92 -13.28 16.70
N ARG A 134 4.63 -14.30 17.23
CA ARG A 134 4.00 -15.43 17.91
C ARG A 134 3.89 -15.26 19.43
N ARG A 135 4.78 -14.48 20.06
CA ARG A 135 4.91 -14.42 21.51
C ARG A 135 4.62 -13.05 22.09
N ASN A 136 4.91 -12.00 21.32
CA ASN A 136 4.78 -10.62 21.76
C ASN A 136 3.46 -9.97 21.28
N VAL A 137 2.75 -10.62 20.36
CA VAL A 137 1.50 -10.13 19.77
C VAL A 137 0.38 -11.11 20.08
N ARG A 138 -0.75 -10.61 20.61
CA ARG A 138 -1.91 -11.42 20.93
C ARG A 138 -2.68 -11.88 19.69
N ARG A 139 -2.83 -10.97 18.72
CA ARG A 139 -3.50 -11.23 17.43
C ARG A 139 -2.78 -10.54 16.31
N VAL A 140 -2.70 -11.23 15.17
CA VAL A 140 -2.11 -10.69 13.93
C VAL A 140 -3.20 -10.58 12.88
N PHE A 141 -3.40 -9.38 12.36
CA PHE A 141 -4.18 -9.10 11.16
C PHE A 141 -3.23 -8.73 10.02
N ALA A 142 -3.50 -9.26 8.84
CA ALA A 142 -2.79 -8.91 7.61
C ALA A 142 -3.63 -7.92 6.79
N GLN A 143 -3.03 -6.87 6.26
CA GLN A 143 -3.75 -5.87 5.46
C GLN A 143 -4.15 -6.37 4.06
N SER A 144 -3.75 -7.59 3.68
CA SER A 144 -4.14 -8.26 2.44
C SER A 144 -3.93 -9.77 2.53
N THR A 145 -4.53 -10.52 1.61
CA THR A 145 -4.27 -11.97 1.46
C THR A 145 -2.82 -12.22 1.07
N THR A 146 -2.21 -11.36 0.24
CA THR A 146 -0.78 -11.40 -0.11
C THR A 146 0.10 -11.37 1.14
N ILE A 147 -0.19 -10.47 2.10
CA ILE A 147 0.57 -10.41 3.36
C ILE A 147 0.29 -11.63 4.24
N GLN A 148 -0.96 -12.09 4.32
CA GLN A 148 -1.33 -13.29 5.06
C GLN A 148 -0.56 -14.52 4.56
N GLN A 149 -0.51 -14.72 3.24
CA GLN A 149 0.21 -15.82 2.63
C GLN A 149 1.71 -15.76 2.93
N ARG A 150 2.33 -14.58 2.85
CA ARG A 150 3.75 -14.39 3.21
C ARG A 150 4.01 -14.69 4.68
N LEU A 151 3.14 -14.25 5.59
CA LEU A 151 3.26 -14.58 7.03
C LEU A 151 3.19 -16.09 7.27
N ALA A 152 2.28 -16.77 6.60
CA ALA A 152 2.12 -18.21 6.72
C ALA A 152 3.32 -18.97 6.13
N SER A 153 3.74 -18.63 4.90
CA SER A 153 4.83 -19.32 4.19
C SER A 153 6.21 -19.05 4.81
N ASP A 154 6.52 -17.79 5.13
CA ASP A 154 7.88 -17.42 5.52
C ASP A 154 8.12 -17.57 7.03
N LEU A 155 7.07 -17.30 7.84
CA LEU A 155 7.18 -17.27 9.29
C LEU A 155 6.34 -18.33 10.00
N GLY A 156 5.43 -19.01 9.29
CA GLY A 156 4.46 -19.92 9.90
C GLY A 156 3.56 -19.20 10.92
N VAL A 157 3.25 -17.94 10.69
CA VAL A 157 2.37 -17.12 11.54
C VAL A 157 0.97 -17.11 10.95
N SER A 158 -0.01 -17.56 11.74
CA SER A 158 -1.43 -17.44 11.38
C SER A 158 -1.89 -16.01 11.56
N SER A 159 -2.69 -15.51 10.62
CA SER A 159 -3.28 -14.17 10.68
C SER A 159 -4.65 -14.15 10.01
N GLU A 160 -5.46 -13.16 10.37
CA GLU A 160 -6.73 -12.88 9.73
C GLU A 160 -6.56 -11.72 8.73
N VAL A 161 -7.24 -11.78 7.59
CA VAL A 161 -7.23 -10.64 6.65
C VAL A 161 -8.16 -9.55 7.16
N LEU A 162 -7.65 -8.33 7.20
CA LEU A 162 -8.39 -7.12 7.51
C LEU A 162 -7.90 -6.00 6.59
N TYR A 163 -8.61 -5.80 5.49
CA TYR A 163 -8.27 -4.75 4.52
C TYR A 163 -8.46 -3.36 5.12
N PRO A 164 -7.50 -2.43 4.96
CA PRO A 164 -7.70 -1.04 5.32
C PRO A 164 -8.77 -0.40 4.43
N PRO A 165 -9.75 0.30 5.01
CA PRO A 165 -10.65 1.14 4.24
C PRO A 165 -9.92 2.34 3.63
N ALA A 166 -10.55 3.02 2.67
CA ALA A 166 -10.03 4.28 2.17
C ALA A 166 -9.84 5.28 3.32
N PRO A 167 -8.74 6.05 3.35
CA PRO A 167 -8.54 7.11 4.34
C PRO A 167 -9.69 8.11 4.30
N PRO A 168 -10.02 8.77 5.42
CA PRO A 168 -11.10 9.76 5.44
C PRO A 168 -10.70 11.01 4.63
N ARG A 169 -11.19 11.10 3.40
CA ARG A 169 -11.10 12.24 2.49
C ARG A 169 -12.43 12.44 1.81
N ASP A 170 -12.64 13.59 1.19
CA ASP A 170 -13.88 13.93 0.49
C ASP A 170 -13.97 13.27 -0.89
N TYR A 171 -13.95 11.92 -0.92
CA TYR A 171 -14.07 11.16 -2.15
C TYR A 171 -15.46 11.34 -2.78
N ARG A 172 -15.47 11.51 -4.09
CA ARG A 172 -16.68 11.66 -4.89
C ARG A 172 -16.44 11.24 -6.33
N CYS A 173 -17.49 10.91 -7.06
CA CYS A 173 -17.47 10.78 -8.51
C CYS A 173 -18.07 12.04 -9.11
N ALA A 174 -17.26 12.88 -9.77
CA ALA A 174 -17.75 14.12 -10.40
C ALA A 174 -18.01 13.95 -11.90
N SER A 175 -17.15 13.21 -12.60
CA SER A 175 -17.25 12.96 -14.04
C SER A 175 -16.42 11.74 -14.45
N TYR A 176 -16.47 11.38 -15.73
CA TYR A 176 -15.63 10.38 -16.36
C TYR A 176 -14.90 10.98 -17.56
N GLU A 177 -14.05 11.97 -17.29
CA GLU A 177 -13.25 12.65 -18.32
C GLU A 177 -12.31 11.67 -19.04
N PRO A 178 -12.01 11.91 -20.35
CA PRO A 178 -11.28 10.95 -21.15
C PRO A 178 -9.76 10.95 -20.88
N TYR A 179 -9.38 10.60 -19.65
CA TYR A 179 -7.98 10.34 -19.27
C TYR A 179 -7.86 9.26 -18.21
N ILE A 180 -6.73 8.58 -18.23
CA ILE A 180 -6.32 7.61 -17.21
C ILE A 180 -5.52 8.34 -16.14
N PHE A 181 -5.81 8.05 -14.88
CA PHE A 181 -5.03 8.55 -13.77
C PHE A 181 -4.15 7.45 -13.16
N ALA A 182 -2.90 7.77 -12.87
CA ALA A 182 -1.98 6.90 -12.15
C ALA A 182 -1.28 7.70 -11.05
N VAL A 183 -1.27 7.19 -9.83
CA VAL A 183 -0.62 7.84 -8.70
C VAL A 183 0.15 6.85 -7.88
N SER A 184 1.44 7.11 -7.67
CA SER A 184 2.29 6.30 -6.79
C SER A 184 3.64 6.98 -6.56
N ARG A 185 4.42 6.43 -5.63
CA ARG A 185 5.85 6.70 -5.62
C ARG A 185 6.47 6.14 -6.91
N LEU A 186 7.26 6.95 -7.62
CA LEU A 186 7.90 6.55 -8.88
C LEU A 186 9.12 5.66 -8.59
N ALA A 187 8.88 4.37 -8.35
CA ALA A 187 9.88 3.36 -8.02
C ALA A 187 9.74 2.14 -8.95
N PRO A 188 10.79 1.33 -9.16
CA PRO A 188 10.75 0.21 -10.12
C PRO A 188 9.60 -0.77 -9.91
N LEU A 189 9.26 -1.09 -8.65
CA LEU A 189 8.15 -1.99 -8.33
C LEU A 189 6.76 -1.44 -8.68
N LYS A 190 6.63 -0.15 -8.96
CA LYS A 190 5.35 0.47 -9.37
C LYS A 190 5.08 0.36 -10.86
N ARG A 191 6.08 -0.03 -11.66
CA ARG A 191 5.99 -0.36 -13.09
C ARG A 191 5.27 0.69 -13.94
N LEU A 192 5.48 1.97 -13.68
CA LEU A 192 4.91 3.03 -14.52
C LEU A 192 5.51 3.04 -15.94
N ASP A 193 6.65 2.43 -16.12
CA ASP A 193 7.23 2.15 -17.45
C ASP A 193 6.35 1.19 -18.27
N LEU A 194 5.72 0.19 -17.64
CA LEU A 194 4.72 -0.69 -18.27
C LEU A 194 3.49 0.10 -18.74
N LEU A 195 2.99 1.03 -17.91
CA LEU A 195 1.89 1.91 -18.28
C LEU A 195 2.26 2.82 -19.47
N VAL A 196 3.46 3.41 -19.45
CA VAL A 196 3.94 4.28 -20.56
C VAL A 196 4.09 3.47 -21.85
N ASP A 197 4.61 2.24 -21.80
CA ASP A 197 4.67 1.34 -22.97
C ASP A 197 3.27 1.02 -23.50
N ALA A 198 2.32 0.72 -22.61
CA ALA A 198 0.93 0.46 -23.00
C ALA A 198 0.28 1.66 -23.71
N LEU A 199 0.54 2.88 -23.23
CA LEU A 199 0.01 4.10 -23.83
C LEU A 199 0.58 4.38 -25.24
N ALA A 200 1.76 3.86 -25.56
CA ALA A 200 2.34 3.97 -26.90
C ALA A 200 1.62 3.08 -27.93
N LEU A 201 0.94 2.02 -27.48
CA LEU A 201 0.29 1.06 -28.38
C LEU A 201 -1.04 1.58 -28.93
N PRO A 202 -1.40 1.30 -30.20
CA PRO A 202 -2.69 1.68 -30.79
C PRO A 202 -3.90 1.18 -30.02
N ALA A 203 -3.77 0.02 -29.36
CA ALA A 203 -4.83 -0.59 -28.53
C ALA A 203 -5.30 0.31 -27.39
N SER A 204 -4.46 1.23 -26.88
CA SER A 204 -4.83 2.23 -25.87
C SER A 204 -5.82 3.30 -26.38
N GLY A 205 -6.10 3.33 -27.69
CA GLY A 205 -7.04 4.29 -28.29
C GLY A 205 -6.55 5.75 -28.25
N GLY A 206 -5.24 5.98 -28.15
CA GLY A 206 -4.70 7.33 -28.03
C GLY A 206 -4.97 7.99 -26.65
N ALA A 207 -5.20 7.19 -25.62
CA ALA A 207 -5.56 7.66 -24.28
C ALA A 207 -4.58 8.70 -23.73
N ARG A 208 -5.12 9.76 -23.11
CA ARG A 208 -4.35 10.68 -22.27
C ARG A 208 -4.15 10.04 -20.88
N CYS A 209 -3.04 10.37 -20.25
CA CYS A 209 -2.72 9.89 -18.92
C CYS A 209 -2.07 10.99 -18.08
N VAL A 210 -2.53 11.10 -16.83
CA VAL A 210 -1.91 11.94 -15.81
C VAL A 210 -1.25 11.02 -14.80
N ILE A 211 0.07 11.17 -14.64
CA ILE A 211 0.88 10.40 -13.69
C ILE A 211 1.34 11.35 -12.57
N ALA A 212 0.86 11.10 -11.36
CA ALA A 212 1.22 11.85 -10.16
C ALA A 212 2.20 11.05 -9.29
N GLY A 213 3.15 11.74 -8.69
CA GLY A 213 4.14 11.17 -7.77
C GLY A 213 5.55 11.62 -8.05
N ASP A 214 6.47 11.13 -7.21
CA ASP A 214 7.90 11.42 -7.29
C ASP A 214 8.70 10.17 -6.89
N GLY A 215 9.96 10.10 -7.31
CA GLY A 215 10.86 8.99 -6.97
C GLY A 215 11.99 8.77 -7.97
N SER A 216 12.74 7.70 -7.74
CA SER A 216 13.96 7.38 -8.51
C SER A 216 13.73 7.14 -10.01
N GLU A 217 12.52 6.84 -10.42
CA GLU A 217 12.19 6.56 -11.83
C GLU A 217 11.73 7.81 -12.61
N LEU A 218 11.58 8.97 -11.98
CA LEU A 218 11.01 10.16 -12.63
C LEU A 218 11.75 10.54 -13.92
N ASP A 219 13.07 10.66 -13.88
CA ASP A 219 13.85 11.08 -15.04
C ASP A 219 13.89 10.00 -16.14
N ARG A 220 13.85 8.72 -15.74
CA ARG A 220 13.74 7.60 -16.68
C ARG A 220 12.40 7.63 -17.39
N LEU A 221 11.31 7.87 -16.66
CA LEU A 221 9.95 7.99 -17.22
C LEU A 221 9.84 9.19 -18.16
N ARG A 222 10.39 10.36 -17.80
CA ARG A 222 10.42 11.54 -18.69
C ARG A 222 11.11 11.25 -20.01
N ARG A 223 12.30 10.64 -19.95
CA ARG A 223 13.03 10.25 -21.18
C ARG A 223 12.23 9.23 -22.00
N LYS A 224 11.58 8.27 -21.35
CA LYS A 224 10.76 7.26 -22.02
C LYS A 224 9.57 7.89 -22.75
N VAL A 225 8.86 8.79 -22.10
CA VAL A 225 7.75 9.55 -22.70
C VAL A 225 8.22 10.31 -23.94
N GLY A 226 9.37 11.01 -23.87
CA GLY A 226 9.96 11.71 -25.03
C GLY A 226 10.39 10.77 -26.16
N MET A 227 11.07 9.66 -25.84
CA MET A 227 11.48 8.67 -26.86
C MET A 227 10.29 8.05 -27.61
N LEU A 228 9.13 7.94 -26.96
CA LEU A 228 7.92 7.37 -27.55
C LEU A 228 6.99 8.43 -28.16
N GLY A 229 7.35 9.71 -28.13
CA GLY A 229 6.56 10.82 -28.69
C GLY A 229 5.22 11.01 -27.96
N LEU A 230 5.17 10.79 -26.63
CA LEU A 230 3.94 10.79 -25.85
C LEU A 230 3.73 12.09 -25.05
N GLU A 231 4.54 13.12 -25.21
CA GLU A 231 4.52 14.36 -24.42
C GLU A 231 3.17 15.09 -24.48
N SER A 232 2.45 14.98 -25.58
CA SER A 232 1.11 15.57 -25.75
C SER A 232 0.01 14.79 -25.05
N ARG A 233 0.26 13.55 -24.63
CA ARG A 233 -0.73 12.63 -24.06
C ARG A 233 -0.42 12.21 -22.62
N VAL A 234 0.84 12.22 -22.20
CA VAL A 234 1.29 11.77 -20.87
C VAL A 234 1.88 12.94 -20.09
N SER A 235 1.23 13.31 -19.00
CA SER A 235 1.66 14.38 -18.11
C SER A 235 2.22 13.79 -16.80
N LEU A 236 3.49 14.05 -16.52
CA LEU A 236 4.16 13.72 -15.25
C LEU A 236 4.09 14.95 -14.35
N ILE A 237 3.11 15.01 -13.42
CA ILE A 237 2.79 16.24 -12.67
C ILE A 237 3.51 16.35 -11.31
N GLY A 238 4.38 15.38 -10.95
CA GLY A 238 5.09 15.40 -9.69
C GLY A 238 4.21 15.06 -8.48
N ARG A 239 4.67 15.41 -7.28
CA ARG A 239 3.88 15.22 -6.03
C ARG A 239 2.67 16.14 -6.03
N ILE A 240 1.56 15.60 -5.55
CA ILE A 240 0.30 16.32 -5.39
C ILE A 240 -0.17 16.22 -3.93
N ASP A 241 -0.98 17.14 -3.51
CA ASP A 241 -1.66 17.12 -2.21
C ASP A 241 -2.95 16.27 -2.26
N ASP A 242 -3.58 16.11 -1.11
CA ASP A 242 -4.78 15.31 -0.96
C ASP A 242 -5.99 15.89 -1.73
N LEU A 243 -6.10 17.21 -1.85
CA LEU A 243 -7.17 17.86 -2.59
C LEU A 243 -7.05 17.59 -4.10
N THR A 244 -5.86 17.76 -4.62
CA THR A 244 -5.53 17.46 -6.03
C THR A 244 -5.69 15.97 -6.34
N LEU A 245 -5.30 15.07 -5.40
CA LEU A 245 -5.50 13.63 -5.53
C LEU A 245 -6.99 13.31 -5.67
N VAL A 246 -7.80 13.79 -4.75
CA VAL A 246 -9.27 13.56 -4.75
C VAL A 246 -9.91 14.12 -6.01
N ASP A 247 -9.48 15.29 -6.48
CA ASP A 247 -10.01 15.89 -7.70
C ASP A 247 -9.69 15.05 -8.96
N HIS A 248 -8.45 14.57 -9.12
CA HIS A 248 -8.12 13.65 -10.21
C HIS A 248 -8.88 12.34 -10.11
N LEU A 249 -8.99 11.75 -8.93
CA LEU A 249 -9.80 10.54 -8.72
C LEU A 249 -11.27 10.79 -9.04
N ALA A 250 -11.83 11.94 -8.68
CA ALA A 250 -13.22 12.28 -8.94
C ALA A 250 -13.54 12.41 -10.44
N ARG A 251 -12.58 12.79 -11.28
CA ARG A 251 -12.82 13.14 -12.69
C ARG A 251 -12.29 12.12 -13.69
N CYS A 252 -11.24 11.36 -13.39
CA CYS A 252 -10.62 10.47 -14.37
C CYS A 252 -11.62 9.40 -14.88
N ARG A 253 -11.33 8.82 -16.05
CA ARG A 253 -12.09 7.73 -16.64
C ARG A 253 -11.90 6.44 -15.85
N ALA A 254 -10.67 6.13 -15.52
CA ALA A 254 -10.27 5.00 -14.69
C ALA A 254 -8.89 5.25 -14.08
N VAL A 255 -8.55 4.50 -13.06
CA VAL A 255 -7.22 4.49 -12.44
C VAL A 255 -6.43 3.30 -12.99
N CYS A 256 -5.18 3.54 -13.41
CA CYS A 256 -4.25 2.48 -13.75
C CYS A 256 -3.20 2.33 -12.65
N PHE A 257 -3.21 1.19 -11.97
CA PHE A 257 -2.28 0.87 -10.90
C PHE A 257 -1.77 -0.56 -11.06
N VAL A 258 -0.59 -0.70 -11.67
CA VAL A 258 -0.01 -1.97 -12.13
C VAL A 258 1.31 -2.32 -11.40
N PRO A 259 1.40 -2.22 -10.07
CA PRO A 259 2.63 -2.54 -9.35
C PRO A 259 2.97 -4.03 -9.47
N ARG A 260 4.17 -4.39 -9.06
CA ARG A 260 4.57 -5.80 -8.90
C ARG A 260 4.53 -6.17 -7.43
N ALA A 261 3.78 -7.22 -7.09
CA ALA A 261 3.71 -7.82 -5.75
C ALA A 261 3.49 -6.77 -4.64
N GLU A 262 2.55 -5.85 -4.85
CA GLU A 262 2.18 -4.81 -3.88
C GLU A 262 1.57 -5.45 -2.63
N ASP A 263 1.87 -4.89 -1.48
CA ASP A 263 1.39 -5.42 -0.20
C ASP A 263 -0.13 -5.23 -0.04
N PHE A 264 -0.62 -4.02 -0.29
CA PHE A 264 -2.06 -3.70 -0.23
C PHE A 264 -2.53 -2.86 -1.42
N GLY A 265 -1.87 -1.71 -1.66
CA GLY A 265 -2.24 -0.81 -2.76
C GLY A 265 -3.38 0.14 -2.40
N LEU A 266 -3.10 1.10 -1.50
CA LEU A 266 -4.07 2.09 -1.01
C LEU A 266 -4.83 2.81 -2.14
N VAL A 267 -4.17 3.08 -3.26
CA VAL A 267 -4.75 3.72 -4.46
C VAL A 267 -5.99 2.99 -4.96
N THR A 268 -6.06 1.65 -4.81
CA THR A 268 -7.21 0.85 -5.25
C THR A 268 -8.47 1.21 -4.47
N VAL A 269 -8.38 1.27 -3.14
CA VAL A 269 -9.54 1.63 -2.30
C VAL A 269 -9.90 3.10 -2.40
N GLU A 270 -8.94 3.99 -2.67
CA GLU A 270 -9.18 5.41 -2.95
C GLU A 270 -9.92 5.61 -4.28
N ALA A 271 -9.53 4.87 -5.32
CA ALA A 271 -10.24 4.84 -6.59
C ALA A 271 -11.68 4.30 -6.42
N PHE A 272 -11.84 3.23 -5.66
CA PHE A 272 -13.16 2.65 -5.36
C PHE A 272 -14.05 3.63 -4.61
N ALA A 273 -13.52 4.32 -3.59
CA ALA A 273 -14.25 5.36 -2.86
C ALA A 273 -14.67 6.54 -3.77
N SER A 274 -13.93 6.77 -4.86
CA SER A 274 -14.26 7.78 -5.88
C SER A 274 -15.14 7.24 -7.02
N GLY A 275 -15.65 6.01 -6.93
CA GLY A 275 -16.44 5.38 -7.98
C GLY A 275 -15.66 5.18 -9.29
N LYS A 276 -14.37 4.81 -9.19
CA LYS A 276 -13.52 4.60 -10.37
C LYS A 276 -13.04 3.17 -10.47
N ALA A 277 -13.17 2.62 -11.67
CA ALA A 277 -12.59 1.33 -12.01
C ALA A 277 -11.06 1.37 -11.91
N VAL A 278 -10.47 0.25 -11.52
CA VAL A 278 -9.02 0.09 -11.46
C VAL A 278 -8.55 -0.92 -12.49
N ILE A 279 -7.54 -0.55 -13.28
CA ILE A 279 -6.82 -1.45 -14.16
C ILE A 279 -5.55 -1.88 -13.42
N THR A 280 -5.40 -3.18 -13.18
CA THR A 280 -4.26 -3.77 -12.48
C THR A 280 -3.77 -5.04 -13.16
N CYS A 281 -2.65 -5.61 -12.70
CA CYS A 281 -2.11 -6.84 -13.26
C CYS A 281 -2.27 -8.02 -12.31
N ARG A 282 -2.30 -9.26 -12.86
CA ARG A 282 -2.42 -10.50 -12.08
C ARG A 282 -1.36 -10.65 -10.99
N ASP A 283 -0.15 -10.15 -11.25
CA ASP A 283 0.98 -10.20 -10.34
C ASP A 283 1.11 -8.96 -9.43
N SER A 284 0.06 -8.13 -9.38
CA SER A 284 0.08 -6.88 -8.59
C SER A 284 -0.08 -7.10 -7.08
N GLY A 285 -0.43 -8.31 -6.62
CA GLY A 285 -0.66 -8.60 -5.21
C GLY A 285 -1.96 -7.98 -4.70
N GLY A 286 -1.91 -7.21 -3.61
CA GLY A 286 -3.09 -6.61 -2.97
C GLY A 286 -4.08 -5.92 -3.91
N PRO A 287 -3.70 -5.12 -4.90
CA PRO A 287 -4.63 -4.58 -5.89
C PRO A 287 -5.41 -5.64 -6.65
N ALA A 288 -4.76 -6.73 -7.06
CA ALA A 288 -5.41 -7.83 -7.79
C ALA A 288 -6.40 -8.64 -6.93
N GLU A 289 -6.30 -8.54 -5.59
CA GLU A 289 -7.25 -9.17 -4.66
C GLU A 289 -8.58 -8.41 -4.55
N LEU A 290 -8.54 -7.09 -4.77
CA LEU A 290 -9.67 -6.20 -4.59
C LEU A 290 -10.44 -5.97 -5.90
N VAL A 291 -9.75 -6.16 -7.04
CA VAL A 291 -10.33 -5.96 -8.37
C VAL A 291 -10.89 -7.28 -8.88
N ASP A 292 -12.21 -7.30 -9.08
CA ASP A 292 -12.93 -8.38 -9.77
C ASP A 292 -12.96 -8.07 -11.26
N ASP A 293 -12.30 -8.89 -12.09
CA ASP A 293 -12.13 -8.67 -13.52
C ASP A 293 -13.47 -8.55 -14.26
N GLY A 294 -13.65 -7.46 -15.03
CA GLY A 294 -14.86 -7.14 -15.76
C GLY A 294 -16.04 -6.67 -14.89
N VAL A 295 -15.90 -6.64 -13.55
CA VAL A 295 -16.95 -6.24 -12.61
C VAL A 295 -16.70 -4.84 -12.04
N ASN A 296 -15.58 -4.62 -11.37
CA ASN A 296 -15.20 -3.34 -10.75
C ASN A 296 -13.88 -2.78 -11.28
N GLY A 297 -13.31 -3.42 -12.31
CA GLY A 297 -12.05 -3.07 -12.95
C GLY A 297 -11.57 -4.15 -13.88
N PHE A 298 -10.28 -4.14 -14.18
CA PHE A 298 -9.62 -5.16 -15.01
C PHE A 298 -8.38 -5.72 -14.34
N VAL A 299 -8.22 -7.06 -14.37
CA VAL A 299 -7.03 -7.76 -13.91
C VAL A 299 -6.38 -8.45 -15.12
N VAL A 300 -5.35 -7.81 -15.68
CA VAL A 300 -4.75 -8.21 -16.95
C VAL A 300 -3.36 -8.84 -16.77
N GLU A 301 -2.84 -9.47 -17.81
CA GLU A 301 -1.44 -9.90 -17.82
C GLU A 301 -0.49 -8.69 -17.74
N PRO A 302 0.69 -8.83 -17.09
CA PRO A 302 1.63 -7.73 -16.92
C PRO A 302 2.43 -7.44 -18.20
N THR A 303 1.71 -7.19 -19.31
CA THR A 303 2.26 -6.85 -20.61
C THR A 303 1.69 -5.53 -21.13
N PRO A 304 2.44 -4.76 -21.92
CA PRO A 304 1.95 -3.52 -22.50
C PRO A 304 0.67 -3.69 -23.31
N GLU A 305 0.55 -4.81 -24.04
CA GLU A 305 -0.60 -5.11 -24.91
C GLU A 305 -1.88 -5.31 -24.10
N ALA A 306 -1.78 -6.08 -23.01
CA ALA A 306 -2.93 -6.38 -22.13
C ALA A 306 -3.40 -5.11 -21.40
N VAL A 307 -2.46 -4.31 -20.87
CA VAL A 307 -2.77 -3.04 -20.20
C VAL A 307 -3.36 -2.04 -21.22
N ALA A 308 -2.80 -1.94 -22.43
CA ALA A 308 -3.32 -1.07 -23.50
C ALA A 308 -4.74 -1.47 -23.90
N GLY A 309 -5.02 -2.77 -24.01
CA GLY A 309 -6.34 -3.30 -24.33
C GLY A 309 -7.40 -2.87 -23.30
N ALA A 310 -7.10 -3.02 -22.00
CA ALA A 310 -7.99 -2.59 -20.92
C ALA A 310 -8.20 -1.07 -20.90
N ILE A 311 -7.14 -0.30 -21.06
CA ILE A 311 -7.22 1.17 -21.20
C ILE A 311 -8.13 1.53 -22.38
N GLY A 312 -7.92 0.93 -23.55
CA GLY A 312 -8.71 1.21 -24.75
C GLY A 312 -10.20 0.88 -24.58
N GLN A 313 -10.55 -0.17 -23.82
CA GLN A 313 -11.94 -0.51 -23.54
C GLN A 313 -12.65 0.62 -22.76
N VAL A 314 -12.11 1.05 -21.63
CA VAL A 314 -12.73 2.12 -20.81
C VAL A 314 -12.69 3.48 -21.50
N MET A 315 -11.72 3.71 -22.38
CA MET A 315 -11.61 4.98 -23.12
C MET A 315 -12.65 5.08 -24.24
N ARG A 316 -12.92 3.98 -24.94
CA ARG A 316 -13.93 3.95 -26.02
C ARG A 316 -15.36 3.88 -25.50
N ASP A 317 -15.60 3.26 -24.36
CA ASP A 317 -16.93 3.03 -23.78
C ASP A 317 -17.03 3.67 -22.39
N GLN A 318 -17.65 4.85 -22.35
CA GLN A 318 -17.89 5.56 -21.09
C GLN A 318 -18.90 4.82 -20.21
N ALA A 319 -19.94 4.23 -20.79
CA ALA A 319 -20.96 3.51 -20.04
C ALA A 319 -20.35 2.27 -19.34
N LEU A 320 -19.38 1.61 -19.97
CA LEU A 320 -18.59 0.56 -19.35
C LEU A 320 -17.81 1.11 -18.13
N ALA A 321 -17.12 2.24 -18.28
CA ALA A 321 -16.35 2.85 -17.18
C ALA A 321 -17.27 3.24 -16.00
N GLU A 322 -18.45 3.78 -16.28
CA GLU A 322 -19.46 4.14 -15.26
C GLU A 322 -20.00 2.89 -14.54
N ARG A 323 -20.32 1.84 -15.26
CA ARG A 323 -20.79 0.56 -14.69
C ARG A 323 -19.72 -0.07 -13.78
N LEU A 324 -18.49 -0.15 -14.26
CA LEU A 324 -17.37 -0.68 -13.46
C LEU A 324 -17.11 0.20 -12.22
N GLY A 325 -17.20 1.52 -12.38
CA GLY A 325 -17.01 2.49 -11.29
C GLY A 325 -18.09 2.38 -10.22
N ALA A 326 -19.35 2.17 -10.60
CA ALA A 326 -20.45 1.94 -9.66
C ALA A 326 -20.23 0.65 -8.84
N ALA A 327 -19.79 -0.43 -9.49
CA ALA A 327 -19.44 -1.68 -8.81
C ALA A 327 -18.21 -1.53 -7.91
N ALA A 328 -17.23 -0.74 -8.31
CA ALA A 328 -16.05 -0.40 -7.51
C ALA A 328 -16.45 0.34 -6.22
N LEU A 329 -17.33 1.33 -6.32
CA LEU A 329 -17.88 2.06 -5.17
C LEU A 329 -18.60 1.11 -4.19
N ALA A 330 -19.44 0.22 -4.71
CA ALA A 330 -20.14 -0.77 -3.91
C ALA A 330 -19.19 -1.76 -3.21
N THR A 331 -18.09 -2.14 -3.89
CA THR A 331 -17.06 -2.99 -3.30
C THR A 331 -16.29 -2.25 -2.19
N GLY A 332 -15.91 -1.00 -2.41
CA GLY A 332 -15.22 -0.16 -1.41
C GLY A 332 -16.08 0.07 -0.16
N ALA A 333 -17.39 0.25 -0.32
CA ALA A 333 -18.31 0.47 0.80
C ALA A 333 -18.43 -0.71 1.77
N ARG A 334 -18.02 -1.92 1.38
CA ARG A 334 -17.98 -3.09 2.27
C ARG A 334 -16.87 -3.00 3.33
N GLN A 335 -15.89 -2.14 3.11
CA GLN A 335 -14.78 -1.90 4.02
C GLN A 335 -15.05 -0.60 4.79
N SER A 336 -15.21 -0.70 6.11
CA SER A 336 -15.47 0.47 6.95
C SER A 336 -14.48 0.54 8.10
N TRP A 337 -14.12 1.78 8.49
CA TRP A 337 -13.29 2.03 9.66
C TRP A 337 -13.95 1.52 10.94
N ASP A 338 -15.28 1.55 11.00
CA ASP A 338 -16.06 1.01 12.11
C ASP A 338 -15.84 -0.50 12.29
N ALA A 339 -15.92 -1.25 11.22
CA ALA A 339 -15.66 -2.68 11.26
C ALA A 339 -14.19 -2.98 11.59
N ALA A 340 -13.26 -2.21 11.02
CA ALA A 340 -11.83 -2.37 11.28
C ALA A 340 -11.49 -2.11 12.76
N VAL A 341 -11.93 -0.99 13.34
CA VAL A 341 -11.72 -0.66 14.76
C VAL A 341 -12.34 -1.72 15.65
N SER A 342 -13.58 -2.14 15.37
CA SER A 342 -14.26 -3.18 16.16
C SER A 342 -13.48 -4.51 16.18
N ARG A 343 -12.86 -4.91 15.07
CA ARG A 343 -12.06 -6.13 15.00
C ARG A 343 -10.70 -6.00 15.69
N LEU A 344 -10.08 -4.83 15.60
CA LEU A 344 -8.77 -4.58 16.23
C LEU A 344 -8.84 -4.50 17.77
N LEU A 345 -9.97 -4.04 18.33
CA LEU A 345 -10.14 -3.86 19.78
C LEU A 345 -10.84 -5.03 20.49
N ARG A 346 -11.33 -6.04 19.79
CA ARG A 346 -11.88 -7.27 20.39
C ARG A 346 -10.75 -8.16 20.91
#